data_7e645e4ea84c64d0b1ee5ab8d13a54e3
#
_entry.id   7e645e4ea84c64d0b1ee5ab8d13a54e3
#
_cell.length_a   1.000
_cell.length_b   1.000
_cell.length_c   1.000
_cell.angle_alpha   90.00
_cell.angle_beta   90.00
_cell.angle_gamma   90.00
#
_symmetry.space_group_name_H-M   'P 1'
#
loop_
_entity.id
_entity.type
_entity.pdbx_description
1 polymer ?
#
loop_
_entity_poly.entity_id
_entity_poly.type
_entity_poly.pdbx_seq_one_letter_code
_entity_poly.pdbx_strand_id
1 'polypeptide(L)'
;MNNDLDNTTKQEALEYHNRNSKPGKVSIIPTKPLSTQYDLSLAYSPGVAAPCLAIAKNPKAVYDYTAKSNYVAVISNGTAVLGLGNIGPLASKPVMEGKAVLFKRFADIDAIDIEVDTENIEDFINAVRYLGPSWGGINLEDIRSPDCFIIEKRLNELMDIPVFHDDQHGTAVVVAAGIENALDIVGKKLGNVKIIMNGAGAAGIACLEILKSMGAKNIVLCDKQGVIHKDRKEDMNEWKEKYAIDTKERSLLDAIKDADVFIGLSAKDVLSEEMLKSMGKDPIIFALANPDPEISPEFAKSVRPDAIIATGRSDYNNQVNNVMGFPYIFRGTLDVHATTINDEMKIAAADAIAKLAREPVPHEISAAYGGRKMSYGREYIIPTPFDPRLISIVSPAVAKAAVTSGVARKEIKDWNEYASQLKSRLASALSTLNLLSSQ
;
A
#
# COMPACT_ATOMS: atom_id res chain seq x y z
N MET A 1 9.92 1.09 -25.26
CA MET A 1 9.54 1.69 -23.99
C MET A 1 9.93 3.17 -24.05
N ASN A 2 9.00 4.07 -24.34
CA ASN A 2 9.24 5.50 -24.23
C ASN A 2 9.01 5.88 -22.76
N ASN A 3 10.10 6.19 -22.07
CA ASN A 3 10.05 6.82 -20.76
C ASN A 3 9.61 8.27 -20.96
N ASP A 4 8.35 8.58 -20.73
CA ASP A 4 7.75 9.91 -20.95
C ASP A 4 8.10 10.95 -19.86
N LEU A 5 9.07 10.65 -18.99
CA LEU A 5 9.69 11.68 -18.16
C LEU A 5 10.46 12.64 -19.08
N ASP A 6 10.23 13.94 -18.96
CA ASP A 6 11.06 14.92 -19.66
C ASP A 6 12.52 14.84 -19.17
N ASN A 7 13.44 15.35 -19.98
CA ASN A 7 14.88 15.25 -19.69
C ASN A 7 15.25 15.99 -18.39
N THR A 8 14.54 17.04 -18.03
CA THR A 8 14.77 17.83 -16.81
C THR A 8 14.42 16.99 -15.59
N THR A 9 13.23 16.38 -15.57
CA THR A 9 12.79 15.50 -14.47
C THR A 9 13.70 14.29 -14.32
N LYS A 10 14.19 13.69 -15.42
CA LYS A 10 15.18 12.60 -15.36
C LYS A 10 16.48 13.03 -14.69
N GLN A 11 17.00 14.19 -15.09
CA GLN A 11 18.24 14.72 -14.52
C GLN A 11 18.09 15.04 -13.03
N GLU A 12 17.02 15.72 -12.64
CA GLU A 12 16.71 16.04 -11.25
C GLU A 12 16.58 14.78 -10.37
N ALA A 13 15.96 13.72 -10.90
CA ALA A 13 15.85 12.45 -10.20
C ALA A 13 17.22 11.78 -9.98
N LEU A 14 18.10 11.76 -10.99
CA LEU A 14 19.45 11.23 -10.85
C LEU A 14 20.27 12.04 -9.84
N GLU A 15 20.19 13.36 -9.87
CA GLU A 15 20.86 14.27 -8.93
C GLU A 15 20.35 14.08 -7.51
N TYR A 16 19.03 13.88 -7.33
CA TYR A 16 18.44 13.58 -6.02
C TYR A 16 19.04 12.33 -5.40
N HIS A 17 19.22 11.23 -6.18
CA HIS A 17 19.77 9.97 -5.70
C HIS A 17 21.27 9.98 -5.40
N ASN A 18 22.00 11.01 -5.86
CA ASN A 18 23.44 11.18 -5.62
C ASN A 18 23.79 12.53 -4.96
N ARG A 19 22.81 13.17 -4.31
CA ARG A 19 22.97 14.48 -3.68
C ARG A 19 24.02 14.45 -2.56
N ASN A 20 24.84 15.51 -2.46
CA ASN A 20 25.86 15.67 -1.43
C ASN A 20 26.92 14.53 -1.40
N SER A 21 27.18 13.90 -2.55
CA SER A 21 28.12 12.77 -2.66
C SER A 21 27.78 11.60 -1.72
N LYS A 22 26.51 11.48 -1.31
CA LYS A 22 25.97 10.34 -0.57
C LYS A 22 24.96 9.62 -1.47
N PRO A 23 25.34 8.53 -2.14
CA PRO A 23 24.41 7.77 -2.96
C PRO A 23 23.36 7.04 -2.10
N GLY A 24 22.17 6.87 -2.66
CA GLY A 24 21.03 6.21 -2.00
C GLY A 24 20.22 7.13 -1.08
N LYS A 25 19.24 6.56 -0.43
CA LYS A 25 18.25 7.27 0.38
C LYS A 25 18.19 6.80 1.83
N VAL A 26 18.90 5.72 2.16
CA VAL A 26 18.82 5.05 3.47
C VAL A 26 20.20 5.03 4.14
N SER A 27 20.20 5.26 5.45
CA SER A 27 21.39 5.08 6.30
C SER A 27 21.00 4.44 7.63
N ILE A 28 21.96 3.79 8.31
CA ILE A 28 21.74 3.18 9.63
C ILE A 28 22.28 4.14 10.69
N ILE A 29 21.45 4.46 11.68
CA ILE A 29 21.80 5.36 12.78
C ILE A 29 21.64 4.61 14.10
N PRO A 30 22.68 4.58 14.98
CA PRO A 30 22.58 4.01 16.31
C PRO A 30 21.52 4.72 17.17
N THR A 31 20.74 3.96 17.96
CA THR A 31 19.72 4.50 18.87
C THR A 31 20.23 4.66 20.30
N LYS A 32 21.44 4.19 20.59
CA LYS A 32 22.08 4.26 21.90
C LYS A 32 23.46 4.94 21.77
N PRO A 33 23.92 5.66 22.82
CA PRO A 33 25.23 6.25 22.82
C PRO A 33 26.32 5.15 22.79
N LEU A 34 27.44 5.42 22.12
CA LEU A 34 28.64 4.58 22.09
C LEU A 34 29.87 5.49 22.12
N SER A 35 30.02 6.24 23.20
CA SER A 35 31.05 7.27 23.35
C SER A 35 32.09 6.94 24.42
N THR A 36 31.80 5.97 25.29
CA THR A 36 32.68 5.60 26.41
C THR A 36 32.97 4.10 26.42
N GLN A 37 34.05 3.72 27.14
CA GLN A 37 34.36 2.30 27.36
C GLN A 37 33.24 1.57 28.11
N TYR A 38 32.51 2.29 28.96
CA TYR A 38 31.33 1.75 29.64
C TYR A 38 30.20 1.46 28.65
N ASP A 39 29.90 2.40 27.76
CA ASP A 39 28.89 2.18 26.70
C ASP A 39 29.24 0.96 25.85
N LEU A 40 30.50 0.82 25.45
CA LEU A 40 31.01 -0.32 24.69
C LEU A 40 30.80 -1.64 25.47
N SER A 41 31.06 -1.64 26.76
CA SER A 41 30.88 -2.82 27.61
C SER A 41 29.42 -3.26 27.73
N LEU A 42 28.45 -2.33 27.66
CA LEU A 42 27.03 -2.61 27.68
C LEU A 42 26.52 -3.01 26.28
N ALA A 43 26.94 -2.30 25.25
CA ALA A 43 26.46 -2.49 23.88
C ALA A 43 27.00 -3.78 23.24
N TYR A 44 28.18 -4.23 23.65
CA TYR A 44 28.83 -5.41 23.06
C TYR A 44 29.33 -6.36 24.15
N SER A 45 30.61 -6.44 24.44
CA SER A 45 31.17 -7.40 25.37
C SER A 45 31.62 -6.74 26.67
N PRO A 46 31.26 -7.28 27.84
CA PRO A 46 30.49 -8.52 28.11
C PRO A 46 28.98 -8.32 28.28
N GLY A 47 28.49 -7.10 28.37
CA GLY A 47 27.11 -6.76 28.76
C GLY A 47 26.02 -7.36 27.85
N VAL A 48 26.28 -7.50 26.55
CA VAL A 48 25.36 -8.06 25.56
C VAL A 48 24.90 -9.50 25.88
N ALA A 49 25.64 -10.22 26.71
CA ALA A 49 25.25 -11.55 27.15
C ALA A 49 23.92 -11.56 27.94
N ALA A 50 23.64 -10.49 28.68
CA ALA A 50 22.41 -10.41 29.49
C ALA A 50 21.13 -10.45 28.63
N PRO A 51 20.91 -9.57 27.62
CA PRO A 51 19.76 -9.68 26.73
C PRO A 51 19.75 -10.98 25.91
N CYS A 52 20.91 -11.52 25.48
CA CYS A 52 20.95 -12.81 24.80
C CYS A 52 20.36 -13.94 25.67
N LEU A 53 20.77 -14.03 26.95
CA LEU A 53 20.25 -15.03 27.88
C LEU A 53 18.77 -14.80 28.21
N ALA A 54 18.32 -13.54 28.31
CA ALA A 54 16.93 -13.22 28.53
C ALA A 54 16.05 -13.70 27.35
N ILE A 55 16.50 -13.48 26.12
CA ILE A 55 15.79 -13.93 24.90
C ILE A 55 15.83 -15.46 24.79
N ALA A 56 16.98 -16.09 25.07
CA ALA A 56 17.08 -17.55 25.04
C ALA A 56 16.11 -18.22 26.04
N LYS A 57 15.89 -17.59 27.20
CA LYS A 57 14.95 -18.06 28.22
C LYS A 57 13.49 -17.76 27.84
N ASN A 58 13.22 -16.61 27.24
CA ASN A 58 11.91 -16.17 26.79
C ASN A 58 12.01 -15.52 25.42
N PRO A 59 11.73 -16.22 24.31
CA PRO A 59 11.85 -15.69 22.95
C PRO A 59 11.06 -14.41 22.71
N LYS A 60 9.95 -14.15 23.43
CA LYS A 60 9.17 -12.91 23.29
C LYS A 60 9.96 -11.66 23.73
N ALA A 61 10.95 -11.82 24.60
CA ALA A 61 11.81 -10.72 25.03
C ALA A 61 12.67 -10.11 23.90
N VAL A 62 12.72 -10.75 22.72
CA VAL A 62 13.35 -10.17 21.51
C VAL A 62 12.72 -8.84 21.13
N TYR A 63 11.44 -8.66 21.34
CA TYR A 63 10.74 -7.40 21.05
C TYR A 63 11.07 -6.28 22.05
N ASP A 64 11.57 -6.62 23.24
CA ASP A 64 11.95 -5.64 24.27
C ASP A 64 13.41 -5.20 24.16
N TYR A 65 14.30 -6.11 23.71
CA TYR A 65 15.74 -5.90 23.74
C TYR A 65 16.39 -5.69 22.36
N THR A 66 15.63 -5.79 21.27
CA THR A 66 16.18 -5.61 19.92
C THR A 66 15.31 -4.68 19.07
N ALA A 67 15.84 -4.28 17.92
CA ALA A 67 15.12 -3.47 16.95
C ALA A 67 13.99 -4.23 16.22
N LYS A 68 13.86 -5.56 16.41
CA LYS A 68 12.84 -6.40 15.76
C LYS A 68 11.42 -5.84 15.91
N SER A 69 11.12 -5.20 17.05
CA SER A 69 9.80 -4.59 17.29
C SER A 69 9.43 -3.46 16.32
N ASN A 70 10.43 -2.86 15.65
CA ASN A 70 10.24 -1.72 14.73
C ASN A 70 10.83 -1.95 13.33
N TYR A 71 11.40 -3.14 13.05
CA TYR A 71 12.02 -3.43 11.77
C TYR A 71 11.08 -4.11 10.80
N VAL A 72 11.03 -3.57 9.57
CA VAL A 72 10.33 -4.17 8.42
C VAL A 72 11.34 -4.42 7.31
N ALA A 73 11.33 -5.60 6.72
CA ALA A 73 12.04 -5.86 5.48
C ALA A 73 11.14 -5.49 4.28
N VAL A 74 11.65 -4.70 3.34
CA VAL A 74 11.04 -4.47 2.02
C VAL A 74 11.73 -5.42 1.06
N ILE A 75 11.02 -6.46 0.62
CA ILE A 75 11.63 -7.55 -0.16
C ILE A 75 11.06 -7.63 -1.56
N SER A 76 11.93 -7.65 -2.55
CA SER A 76 11.60 -7.74 -3.97
C SER A 76 12.55 -8.66 -4.72
N ASN A 77 12.12 -9.18 -5.87
CA ASN A 77 12.99 -9.75 -6.88
C ASN A 77 13.00 -8.94 -8.19
N GLY A 78 12.33 -7.78 -8.18
CA GLY A 78 12.35 -6.83 -9.30
C GLY A 78 11.63 -7.32 -10.55
N THR A 79 10.65 -8.24 -10.43
CA THR A 79 9.97 -8.85 -11.57
C THR A 79 8.76 -8.07 -12.08
N ALA A 80 8.29 -7.03 -11.34
CA ALA A 80 7.16 -6.18 -11.74
C ALA A 80 7.32 -4.73 -11.26
N VAL A 81 8.48 -4.13 -11.55
CA VAL A 81 8.86 -2.81 -11.01
C VAL A 81 8.09 -1.70 -11.70
N LEU A 82 7.18 -1.03 -10.96
CA LEU A 82 6.37 0.10 -11.46
C LEU A 82 5.79 -0.19 -12.87
N GLY A 83 5.86 0.73 -13.81
CA GLY A 83 5.51 0.50 -15.22
C GLY A 83 6.65 -0.08 -16.07
N LEU A 84 7.80 -0.43 -15.47
CA LEU A 84 9.00 -0.89 -16.17
C LEU A 84 9.03 -2.42 -16.40
N GLY A 85 8.22 -3.17 -15.65
CA GLY A 85 8.16 -4.63 -15.74
C GLY A 85 9.34 -5.33 -15.06
N ASN A 86 9.79 -6.47 -15.62
CA ASN A 86 10.90 -7.23 -15.08
C ASN A 86 12.24 -6.57 -15.45
N ILE A 87 12.82 -5.81 -14.53
CA ILE A 87 14.13 -5.17 -14.68
C ILE A 87 15.18 -5.77 -13.74
N GLY A 88 14.79 -6.76 -12.95
CA GLY A 88 15.64 -7.51 -12.03
C GLY A 88 15.89 -6.82 -10.68
N PRO A 89 16.46 -7.57 -9.73
CA PRO A 89 16.60 -7.13 -8.34
C PRO A 89 17.51 -5.90 -8.19
N LEU A 90 18.65 -5.88 -8.88
CA LEU A 90 19.60 -4.76 -8.76
C LEU A 90 19.01 -3.44 -9.23
N ALA A 91 18.27 -3.44 -10.35
CA ALA A 91 17.66 -2.22 -10.88
C ALA A 91 16.40 -1.79 -10.11
N SER A 92 15.78 -2.67 -9.34
CA SER A 92 14.64 -2.34 -8.46
C SER A 92 15.06 -1.62 -7.17
N LYS A 93 16.33 -1.73 -6.75
CA LYS A 93 16.82 -1.19 -5.48
C LYS A 93 16.46 0.29 -5.22
N PRO A 94 16.53 1.23 -6.16
CA PRO A 94 16.12 2.61 -5.90
C PRO A 94 14.65 2.75 -5.49
N VAL A 95 13.76 1.88 -6.01
CA VAL A 95 12.34 1.86 -5.63
C VAL A 95 12.19 1.31 -4.21
N MET A 96 12.90 0.23 -3.88
CA MET A 96 12.85 -0.42 -2.57
C MET A 96 13.39 0.48 -1.45
N GLU A 97 14.49 1.20 -1.69
CA GLU A 97 14.96 2.26 -0.78
C GLU A 97 13.89 3.37 -0.62
N GLY A 98 13.22 3.74 -1.71
CA GLY A 98 12.10 4.69 -1.66
C GLY A 98 10.99 4.21 -0.72
N LYS A 99 10.59 2.94 -0.84
CA LYS A 99 9.59 2.32 0.05
C LYS A 99 10.05 2.35 1.52
N ALA A 100 11.31 2.04 1.80
CA ALA A 100 11.88 2.11 3.14
C ALA A 100 11.81 3.53 3.74
N VAL A 101 12.11 4.56 2.93
CA VAL A 101 11.97 5.97 3.34
C VAL A 101 10.53 6.34 3.67
N LEU A 102 9.55 5.84 2.89
CA LEU A 102 8.13 6.09 3.17
C LEU A 102 7.70 5.47 4.50
N PHE A 103 8.13 4.25 4.83
CA PHE A 103 7.91 3.65 6.15
C PHE A 103 8.41 4.53 7.29
N LYS A 104 9.65 5.04 7.16
CA LYS A 104 10.25 5.94 8.17
C LYS A 104 9.51 7.26 8.26
N ARG A 105 9.26 7.89 7.12
CA ARG A 105 8.66 9.23 7.03
C ARG A 105 7.24 9.29 7.59
N PHE A 106 6.41 8.27 7.32
CA PHE A 106 5.00 8.29 7.64
C PHE A 106 4.61 7.55 8.91
N ALA A 107 5.40 6.56 9.33
CA ALA A 107 5.06 5.73 10.48
C ALA A 107 6.19 5.50 11.48
N ASP A 108 7.34 6.15 11.31
CA ASP A 108 8.56 5.93 12.11
C ASP A 108 8.92 4.44 12.24
N ILE A 109 8.80 3.71 11.14
CA ILE A 109 9.24 2.33 11.03
C ILE A 109 10.61 2.29 10.37
N ASP A 110 11.54 1.58 10.98
CA ASP A 110 12.86 1.34 10.41
C ASP A 110 12.73 0.21 9.39
N ALA A 111 12.83 0.55 8.10
CA ALA A 111 12.71 -0.41 7.03
C ALA A 111 14.03 -0.54 6.27
N ILE A 112 14.35 -1.77 5.88
CA ILE A 112 15.55 -2.10 5.10
C ILE A 112 15.09 -2.87 3.87
N ASP A 113 15.58 -2.46 2.71
CA ASP A 113 15.34 -3.13 1.44
C ASP A 113 16.27 -4.34 1.26
N ILE A 114 15.70 -5.41 0.70
CA ILE A 114 16.39 -6.67 0.42
C ILE A 114 15.98 -7.13 -0.98
N GLU A 115 16.92 -7.09 -1.91
CA GLU A 115 16.73 -7.57 -3.27
C GLU A 115 17.20 -9.01 -3.39
N VAL A 116 16.26 -9.93 -3.72
CA VAL A 116 16.54 -11.37 -3.83
C VAL A 116 16.76 -11.75 -5.29
N ASP A 117 17.96 -12.18 -5.63
CA ASP A 117 18.35 -12.50 -7.01
C ASP A 117 17.89 -13.92 -7.41
N THR A 118 16.58 -14.10 -7.51
CA THR A 118 15.96 -15.31 -8.04
C THR A 118 14.54 -15.06 -8.55
N GLU A 119 14.18 -15.73 -9.65
CA GLU A 119 12.80 -15.83 -10.12
C GLU A 119 12.15 -17.18 -9.74
N ASN A 120 12.89 -18.09 -9.11
CA ASN A 120 12.34 -19.34 -8.61
C ASN A 120 11.56 -19.09 -7.32
N ILE A 121 10.26 -19.44 -7.33
CA ILE A 121 9.33 -19.20 -6.22
C ILE A 121 9.80 -19.87 -4.93
N GLU A 122 10.24 -21.14 -4.99
CA GLU A 122 10.65 -21.89 -3.79
C GLU A 122 11.96 -21.35 -3.20
N ASP A 123 12.91 -20.96 -4.05
CA ASP A 123 14.18 -20.35 -3.61
C ASP A 123 13.92 -18.99 -2.95
N PHE A 124 13.00 -18.18 -3.53
CA PHE A 124 12.59 -16.90 -2.95
C PHE A 124 11.93 -17.09 -1.58
N ILE A 125 10.96 -18.02 -1.48
CA ILE A 125 10.28 -18.34 -0.22
C ILE A 125 11.29 -18.82 0.82
N ASN A 126 12.23 -19.68 0.45
CA ASN A 126 13.25 -20.19 1.36
C ASN A 126 14.20 -19.06 1.84
N ALA A 127 14.65 -18.19 0.95
CA ALA A 127 15.48 -17.04 1.32
C ALA A 127 14.77 -16.16 2.34
N VAL A 128 13.53 -15.78 2.09
CA VAL A 128 12.75 -14.86 2.93
C VAL A 128 12.43 -15.48 4.30
N ARG A 129 11.95 -16.73 4.35
CA ARG A 129 11.55 -17.35 5.62
C ARG A 129 12.72 -17.51 6.61
N TYR A 130 13.92 -17.78 6.11
CA TYR A 130 15.10 -17.93 6.97
C TYR A 130 15.60 -16.60 7.56
N LEU A 131 15.19 -15.45 6.97
CA LEU A 131 15.47 -14.12 7.51
C LEU A 131 14.45 -13.67 8.58
N GLY A 132 13.36 -14.41 8.78
CA GLY A 132 12.27 -14.05 9.69
C GLY A 132 12.65 -13.67 11.11
N PRO A 133 13.68 -14.30 11.75
CA PRO A 133 14.11 -13.90 13.09
C PRO A 133 14.53 -12.44 13.22
N SER A 134 14.99 -11.80 12.15
CA SER A 134 15.46 -10.41 12.16
C SER A 134 14.33 -9.37 12.10
N TRP A 135 13.15 -9.72 11.61
CA TRP A 135 12.12 -8.76 11.24
C TRP A 135 10.87 -8.84 12.12
N GLY A 136 10.26 -7.68 12.38
CA GLY A 136 8.92 -7.59 12.98
C GLY A 136 7.80 -7.80 11.95
N GLY A 137 8.07 -7.55 10.68
CA GLY A 137 7.18 -7.77 9.55
C GLY A 137 7.91 -7.70 8.21
N ILE A 138 7.25 -8.17 7.16
CA ILE A 138 7.77 -8.20 5.80
C ILE A 138 6.78 -7.54 4.86
N ASN A 139 7.26 -6.54 4.11
CA ASN A 139 6.59 -5.95 2.96
C ASN A 139 7.18 -6.56 1.69
N LEU A 140 6.39 -7.33 0.97
CA LEU A 140 6.72 -7.78 -0.38
C LEU A 140 6.36 -6.67 -1.37
N GLU A 141 7.22 -6.43 -2.36
CA GLU A 141 7.08 -5.32 -3.31
C GLU A 141 7.50 -5.74 -4.70
N ASP A 142 6.78 -5.26 -5.72
CA ASP A 142 7.15 -5.37 -7.15
C ASP A 142 7.44 -6.82 -7.60
N ILE A 143 6.66 -7.77 -7.08
CA ILE A 143 6.71 -9.19 -7.50
C ILE A 143 5.57 -9.46 -8.47
N ARG A 144 5.89 -10.01 -9.64
CA ARG A 144 4.91 -10.26 -10.71
C ARG A 144 3.80 -11.23 -10.29
N SER A 145 2.62 -11.00 -10.83
CA SER A 145 1.52 -11.98 -10.82
C SER A 145 1.77 -13.08 -11.88
N PRO A 146 1.48 -14.37 -11.60
CA PRO A 146 0.80 -14.87 -10.39
C PRO A 146 1.74 -15.23 -9.23
N ASP A 147 3.05 -15.14 -9.38
CA ASP A 147 4.06 -15.58 -8.41
C ASP A 147 3.85 -14.92 -7.04
N CYS A 148 3.48 -13.63 -7.01
CA CYS A 148 3.24 -12.87 -5.78
C CYS A 148 2.16 -13.49 -4.88
N PHE A 149 1.11 -14.06 -5.46
CA PHE A 149 0.04 -14.73 -4.70
C PHE A 149 0.53 -15.99 -3.99
N ILE A 150 1.34 -16.80 -4.70
CA ILE A 150 1.91 -18.04 -4.17
C ILE A 150 2.90 -17.71 -3.05
N ILE A 151 3.81 -16.76 -3.32
CA ILE A 151 4.86 -16.35 -2.39
C ILE A 151 4.25 -15.81 -1.10
N GLU A 152 3.34 -14.85 -1.19
CA GLU A 152 2.71 -14.24 -0.01
C GLU A 152 1.94 -15.27 0.82
N LYS A 153 1.10 -16.08 0.17
CA LYS A 153 0.33 -17.12 0.85
C LYS A 153 1.24 -18.10 1.60
N ARG A 154 2.27 -18.63 0.93
CA ARG A 154 3.21 -19.59 1.51
C ARG A 154 4.02 -19.00 2.66
N LEU A 155 4.47 -17.75 2.54
CA LEU A 155 5.19 -17.06 3.61
C LEU A 155 4.30 -16.81 4.82
N ASN A 156 3.03 -16.41 4.64
CA ASN A 156 2.07 -16.26 5.73
C ASN A 156 1.79 -17.59 6.45
N GLU A 157 1.85 -18.72 5.75
CA GLU A 157 1.71 -20.06 6.35
C GLU A 157 2.97 -20.51 7.11
N LEU A 158 4.15 -20.09 6.68
CA LEU A 158 5.45 -20.55 7.19
C LEU A 158 6.05 -19.67 8.28
N MET A 159 5.57 -18.42 8.41
CA MET A 159 6.16 -17.43 9.31
C MET A 159 5.14 -17.00 10.36
N ASP A 160 5.63 -16.65 11.53
CA ASP A 160 4.82 -16.17 12.67
C ASP A 160 4.89 -14.64 12.85
N ILE A 161 5.32 -13.95 11.79
CA ILE A 161 5.33 -12.48 11.64
C ILE A 161 4.50 -12.08 10.42
N PRO A 162 3.93 -10.87 10.38
CA PRO A 162 3.12 -10.43 9.27
C PRO A 162 3.93 -10.35 7.97
N VAL A 163 3.37 -10.92 6.89
CA VAL A 163 3.83 -10.78 5.52
C VAL A 163 2.71 -10.14 4.71
N PHE A 164 3.02 -9.10 3.96
CA PHE A 164 2.04 -8.27 3.27
C PHE A 164 2.62 -7.80 1.93
N HIS A 165 1.91 -8.05 0.84
CA HIS A 165 2.31 -7.59 -0.49
C HIS A 165 1.58 -6.28 -0.81
N ASP A 166 2.31 -5.17 -0.84
CA ASP A 166 1.70 -3.83 -0.94
C ASP A 166 0.99 -3.59 -2.27
N ASP A 167 1.52 -4.08 -3.39
CA ASP A 167 0.87 -3.94 -4.70
C ASP A 167 -0.51 -4.62 -4.76
N GLN A 168 -0.71 -5.67 -3.95
CA GLN A 168 -2.01 -6.29 -3.78
C GLN A 168 -2.86 -5.48 -2.79
N HIS A 169 -2.47 -5.48 -1.54
CA HIS A 169 -3.33 -5.10 -0.43
C HIS A 169 -3.29 -3.60 -0.10
N GLY A 170 -2.15 -2.93 -0.31
CA GLY A 170 -2.06 -1.48 -0.13
C GLY A 170 -2.96 -0.76 -1.12
N THR A 171 -2.90 -1.15 -2.40
CA THR A 171 -3.81 -0.64 -3.43
C THR A 171 -5.27 -0.94 -3.10
N ALA A 172 -5.57 -2.19 -2.72
CA ALA A 172 -6.94 -2.61 -2.41
C ALA A 172 -7.57 -1.81 -1.26
N VAL A 173 -6.82 -1.57 -0.18
CA VAL A 173 -7.28 -0.79 0.98
C VAL A 173 -7.63 0.65 0.59
N VAL A 174 -6.75 1.31 -0.17
CA VAL A 174 -6.95 2.72 -0.54
C VAL A 174 -8.08 2.87 -1.57
N VAL A 175 -8.18 1.93 -2.52
CA VAL A 175 -9.30 1.87 -3.47
C VAL A 175 -10.62 1.66 -2.74
N ALA A 176 -10.68 0.72 -1.79
CA ALA A 176 -11.89 0.44 -1.01
C ALA A 176 -12.38 1.68 -0.23
N ALA A 177 -11.45 2.40 0.42
CA ALA A 177 -11.75 3.65 1.12
C ALA A 177 -12.33 4.72 0.19
N GLY A 178 -11.72 4.92 -0.99
CA GLY A 178 -12.21 5.89 -1.97
C GLY A 178 -13.56 5.51 -2.56
N ILE A 179 -13.78 4.22 -2.86
CA ILE A 179 -15.06 3.71 -3.38
C ILE A 179 -16.19 3.89 -2.34
N GLU A 180 -15.92 3.59 -1.06
CA GLU A 180 -16.92 3.81 0.01
C GLU A 180 -17.42 5.25 0.01
N ASN A 181 -16.51 6.21 -0.02
CA ASN A 181 -16.84 7.64 -0.01
C ASN A 181 -17.47 8.11 -1.32
N ALA A 182 -16.99 7.63 -2.46
CA ALA A 182 -17.58 7.98 -3.75
C ALA A 182 -19.04 7.50 -3.85
N LEU A 183 -19.32 6.29 -3.36
CA LEU A 183 -20.67 5.74 -3.31
C LEU A 183 -21.60 6.52 -2.37
N ASP A 184 -21.09 6.92 -1.20
CA ASP A 184 -21.83 7.77 -0.25
C ASP A 184 -22.23 9.11 -0.90
N ILE A 185 -21.30 9.78 -1.59
CA ILE A 185 -21.53 11.07 -2.26
C ILE A 185 -22.61 10.97 -3.37
N VAL A 186 -22.62 9.87 -4.13
CA VAL A 186 -23.61 9.68 -5.22
C VAL A 186 -24.87 8.97 -4.74
N GLY A 187 -24.97 8.63 -3.45
CA GLY A 187 -26.16 7.99 -2.85
C GLY A 187 -26.40 6.56 -3.31
N LYS A 188 -25.34 5.83 -3.71
CA LYS A 188 -25.40 4.42 -4.14
C LYS A 188 -24.90 3.49 -3.03
N LYS A 189 -25.35 2.23 -3.03
CA LYS A 189 -24.94 1.21 -2.06
C LYS A 189 -24.06 0.17 -2.74
N LEU A 190 -22.93 -0.19 -2.13
CA LEU A 190 -21.94 -1.13 -2.66
C LEU A 190 -22.55 -2.47 -3.14
N GLY A 191 -23.51 -3.02 -2.41
CA GLY A 191 -24.17 -4.28 -2.77
C GLY A 191 -25.11 -4.21 -3.97
N ASN A 192 -25.41 -3.00 -4.50
CA ASN A 192 -26.37 -2.78 -5.58
C ASN A 192 -25.73 -2.27 -6.88
N VAL A 193 -24.46 -1.86 -6.85
CA VAL A 193 -23.77 -1.26 -8.01
C VAL A 193 -23.14 -2.32 -8.89
N LYS A 194 -23.08 -2.04 -10.20
CA LYS A 194 -22.29 -2.81 -11.17
C LYS A 194 -20.88 -2.23 -11.23
N ILE A 195 -19.89 -3.04 -10.87
CA ILE A 195 -18.46 -2.68 -10.82
C ILE A 195 -17.74 -3.39 -11.96
N ILE A 196 -17.00 -2.63 -12.76
CA ILE A 196 -16.08 -3.18 -13.76
C ILE A 196 -14.67 -3.01 -13.25
N MET A 197 -13.99 -4.13 -13.04
CA MET A 197 -12.58 -4.20 -12.67
C MET A 197 -11.76 -4.53 -13.91
N ASN A 198 -11.00 -3.59 -14.43
CA ASN A 198 -10.16 -3.78 -15.62
C ASN A 198 -8.69 -3.89 -15.23
N GLY A 199 -8.19 -5.11 -15.21
CA GLY A 199 -6.88 -5.53 -14.74
C GLY A 199 -7.00 -6.72 -13.78
N ALA A 200 -6.54 -7.90 -14.20
CA ALA A 200 -6.62 -9.14 -13.43
C ALA A 200 -5.24 -9.58 -12.91
N GLY A 201 -4.39 -8.60 -12.60
CA GLY A 201 -3.11 -8.76 -11.93
C GLY A 201 -3.22 -8.70 -10.41
N ALA A 202 -2.08 -8.50 -9.74
CA ALA A 202 -1.97 -8.44 -8.28
C ALA A 202 -2.98 -7.48 -7.63
N ALA A 203 -2.97 -6.22 -8.05
CA ALA A 203 -3.86 -5.19 -7.51
C ALA A 203 -5.34 -5.44 -7.83
N GLY A 204 -5.64 -5.85 -9.08
CA GLY A 204 -7.04 -6.07 -9.51
C GLY A 204 -7.72 -7.20 -8.74
N ILE A 205 -7.05 -8.33 -8.57
CA ILE A 205 -7.58 -9.45 -7.77
C ILE A 205 -7.79 -9.02 -6.31
N ALA A 206 -6.81 -8.35 -5.69
CA ALA A 206 -6.91 -7.90 -4.30
C ALA A 206 -8.02 -6.84 -4.10
N CYS A 207 -8.18 -5.89 -5.03
CA CYS A 207 -9.28 -4.93 -5.01
C CYS A 207 -10.66 -5.63 -5.12
N LEU A 208 -10.76 -6.63 -5.99
CA LEU A 208 -11.98 -7.42 -6.13
C LEU A 208 -12.29 -8.16 -4.81
N GLU A 209 -11.29 -8.77 -4.18
CA GLU A 209 -11.47 -9.53 -2.94
C GLU A 209 -11.93 -8.65 -1.79
N ILE A 210 -11.27 -7.51 -1.54
CA ILE A 210 -11.67 -6.60 -0.46
C ILE A 210 -13.07 -6.03 -0.68
N LEU A 211 -13.42 -5.62 -1.91
CA LEU A 211 -14.76 -5.11 -2.21
C LEU A 211 -15.84 -6.18 -2.02
N LYS A 212 -15.57 -7.44 -2.37
CA LYS A 212 -16.49 -8.57 -2.08
C LYS A 212 -16.64 -8.78 -0.58
N SER A 213 -15.56 -8.74 0.18
CA SER A 213 -15.61 -8.86 1.65
C SER A 213 -16.39 -7.72 2.29
N MET A 214 -16.39 -6.51 1.69
CA MET A 214 -17.20 -5.37 2.11
C MET A 214 -18.67 -5.44 1.61
N GLY A 215 -19.03 -6.45 0.80
CA GLY A 215 -20.42 -6.69 0.38
C GLY A 215 -20.76 -6.35 -1.07
N ALA A 216 -19.78 -6.10 -1.94
CA ALA A 216 -20.01 -5.97 -3.38
C ALA A 216 -20.49 -7.32 -3.97
N LYS A 217 -21.56 -7.28 -4.76
CA LYS A 217 -22.19 -8.49 -5.32
C LYS A 217 -22.02 -8.64 -6.82
N ASN A 218 -21.92 -7.54 -7.55
CA ASN A 218 -21.88 -7.52 -9.00
C ASN A 218 -20.56 -6.89 -9.48
N ILE A 219 -19.51 -7.71 -9.57
CA ILE A 219 -18.18 -7.31 -10.08
C ILE A 219 -17.88 -8.14 -11.32
N VAL A 220 -17.59 -7.47 -12.44
CA VAL A 220 -17.11 -8.07 -13.67
C VAL A 220 -15.61 -7.80 -13.78
N LEU A 221 -14.81 -8.87 -13.80
CA LEU A 221 -13.37 -8.79 -13.97
C LEU A 221 -13.00 -8.89 -15.45
N CYS A 222 -12.17 -7.95 -15.91
CA CYS A 222 -11.66 -7.89 -17.27
C CYS A 222 -10.12 -7.85 -17.26
N ASP A 223 -9.52 -8.29 -18.35
CA ASP A 223 -8.11 -8.08 -18.65
C ASP A 223 -7.92 -7.73 -20.14
N LYS A 224 -6.68 -7.77 -20.64
CA LYS A 224 -6.37 -7.43 -22.06
C LYS A 224 -7.13 -8.28 -23.10
N GLN A 225 -7.62 -9.46 -22.71
CA GLN A 225 -8.41 -10.35 -23.56
C GLN A 225 -9.93 -10.12 -23.43
N GLY A 226 -10.35 -9.16 -22.58
CA GLY A 226 -11.75 -8.85 -22.30
C GLY A 226 -12.25 -9.46 -20.99
N VAL A 227 -13.55 -9.79 -20.95
CA VAL A 227 -14.21 -10.31 -19.75
C VAL A 227 -13.68 -11.68 -19.36
N ILE A 228 -13.45 -11.88 -18.06
CA ILE A 228 -13.12 -13.19 -17.48
C ILE A 228 -14.43 -13.95 -17.24
N HIS A 229 -14.76 -14.86 -18.14
CA HIS A 229 -15.97 -15.65 -18.13
C HIS A 229 -15.69 -17.16 -18.09
N LYS A 230 -16.68 -17.96 -17.66
CA LYS A 230 -16.51 -19.40 -17.43
C LYS A 230 -16.04 -20.20 -18.64
N ASP A 231 -16.46 -19.79 -19.85
CA ASP A 231 -16.10 -20.50 -21.08
C ASP A 231 -14.72 -20.11 -21.64
N ARG A 232 -14.08 -19.11 -21.06
CA ARG A 232 -12.78 -18.62 -21.51
C ARG A 232 -11.67 -19.61 -21.20
N LYS A 233 -10.79 -19.85 -22.17
CA LYS A 233 -9.63 -20.75 -22.05
C LYS A 233 -8.29 -19.99 -22.10
N GLU A 234 -8.28 -18.85 -22.79
CA GLU A 234 -7.06 -18.08 -23.04
C GLU A 234 -6.64 -17.25 -21.84
N ASP A 235 -5.35 -17.29 -21.51
CA ASP A 235 -4.73 -16.49 -20.45
C ASP A 235 -5.45 -16.62 -19.10
N MET A 236 -5.84 -17.87 -18.74
CA MET A 236 -6.49 -18.20 -17.47
C MET A 236 -5.48 -18.78 -16.48
N ASN A 237 -5.74 -18.56 -15.21
CA ASN A 237 -5.05 -19.18 -14.08
C ASN A 237 -6.05 -19.35 -12.92
N GLU A 238 -5.67 -20.03 -11.85
CA GLU A 238 -6.54 -20.35 -10.72
C GLU A 238 -7.18 -19.13 -10.07
N TRP A 239 -6.49 -17.97 -10.02
CA TRP A 239 -7.03 -16.72 -9.46
C TRP A 239 -8.08 -16.10 -10.38
N LYS A 240 -7.87 -16.09 -11.68
CA LYS A 240 -8.86 -15.62 -12.66
C LYS A 240 -10.07 -16.54 -12.69
N GLU A 241 -9.87 -17.85 -12.67
CA GLU A 241 -10.93 -18.87 -12.69
C GLU A 241 -11.88 -18.72 -11.49
N LYS A 242 -11.35 -18.42 -10.31
CA LYS A 242 -12.11 -18.17 -9.08
C LYS A 242 -13.18 -17.07 -9.26
N TYR A 243 -12.94 -16.10 -10.15
CA TYR A 243 -13.81 -14.95 -10.38
C TYR A 243 -14.46 -14.94 -11.77
N ALA A 244 -14.32 -16.01 -12.53
CA ALA A 244 -14.97 -16.16 -13.82
C ALA A 244 -16.50 -16.26 -13.65
N ILE A 245 -17.21 -15.37 -14.33
CA ILE A 245 -18.69 -15.30 -14.28
C ILE A 245 -19.35 -15.95 -15.48
N ASP A 246 -20.61 -16.36 -15.30
CA ASP A 246 -21.47 -16.81 -16.41
C ASP A 246 -22.10 -15.57 -17.04
N THR A 247 -21.63 -15.19 -18.23
CA THR A 247 -22.10 -14.00 -18.94
C THR A 247 -21.91 -14.14 -20.45
N LYS A 248 -22.69 -13.40 -21.22
CA LYS A 248 -22.52 -13.25 -22.67
C LYS A 248 -21.59 -12.12 -23.08
N GLU A 249 -21.26 -11.24 -22.14
CA GLU A 249 -20.29 -10.14 -22.35
C GLU A 249 -18.90 -10.73 -22.63
N ARG A 250 -18.19 -10.17 -23.60
CA ARG A 250 -16.86 -10.65 -24.01
C ARG A 250 -15.80 -9.57 -23.95
N SER A 251 -16.14 -8.34 -24.26
CA SER A 251 -15.25 -7.20 -24.28
C SER A 251 -15.48 -6.26 -23.09
N LEU A 252 -14.52 -5.36 -22.82
CA LEU A 252 -14.71 -4.28 -21.86
C LEU A 252 -15.87 -3.37 -22.27
N LEU A 253 -16.04 -3.12 -23.58
CA LEU A 253 -17.15 -2.31 -24.12
C LEU A 253 -18.51 -2.94 -23.82
N ASP A 254 -18.64 -4.27 -23.91
CA ASP A 254 -19.88 -4.97 -23.54
C ASP A 254 -20.16 -4.83 -22.04
N ALA A 255 -19.11 -5.06 -21.23
CA ALA A 255 -19.24 -5.12 -19.78
C ALA A 255 -19.55 -3.75 -19.16
N ILE A 256 -18.97 -2.66 -19.68
CA ILE A 256 -19.07 -1.34 -19.05
C ILE A 256 -20.43 -0.66 -19.19
N LYS A 257 -21.26 -1.16 -20.10
CA LYS A 257 -22.60 -0.62 -20.30
C LYS A 257 -23.42 -0.67 -19.01
N ASP A 258 -24.02 0.47 -18.68
CA ASP A 258 -24.80 0.68 -17.46
C ASP A 258 -24.00 0.43 -16.15
N ALA A 259 -22.66 0.41 -16.21
CA ALA A 259 -21.83 0.27 -15.02
C ALA A 259 -21.86 1.53 -14.15
N ASP A 260 -21.90 1.35 -12.84
CA ASP A 260 -21.81 2.42 -11.85
C ASP A 260 -20.38 2.80 -11.53
N VAL A 261 -19.48 1.82 -11.53
CA VAL A 261 -18.09 1.96 -11.11
C VAL A 261 -17.16 1.30 -12.13
N PHE A 262 -16.13 2.01 -12.53
CA PHE A 262 -14.98 1.49 -13.26
C PHE A 262 -13.72 1.62 -12.41
N ILE A 263 -12.98 0.52 -12.25
CA ILE A 263 -11.69 0.49 -11.57
C ILE A 263 -10.67 -0.05 -12.56
N GLY A 264 -9.82 0.84 -13.09
CA GLY A 264 -8.74 0.52 -14.01
C GLY A 264 -7.43 0.30 -13.26
N LEU A 265 -6.80 -0.84 -13.48
CA LEU A 265 -5.50 -1.25 -12.96
C LEU A 265 -4.72 -1.96 -14.07
N SER A 266 -4.72 -1.38 -15.26
CA SER A 266 -4.29 -2.05 -16.49
C SER A 266 -3.30 -1.24 -17.31
N ALA A 267 -3.77 -0.49 -18.29
CA ALA A 267 -2.95 0.27 -19.23
C ALA A 267 -3.62 1.59 -19.61
N LYS A 268 -2.81 2.53 -20.07
CA LYS A 268 -3.27 3.84 -20.53
C LYS A 268 -4.28 3.73 -21.67
N ASP A 269 -5.18 4.70 -21.76
CA ASP A 269 -6.08 4.97 -22.90
C ASP A 269 -7.04 3.81 -23.24
N VAL A 270 -7.32 2.91 -22.29
CA VAL A 270 -8.24 1.77 -22.53
C VAL A 270 -9.72 2.14 -22.36
N LEU A 271 -10.03 3.26 -21.69
CA LEU A 271 -11.40 3.72 -21.45
C LEU A 271 -11.79 4.79 -22.48
N SER A 272 -12.60 4.40 -23.49
CA SER A 272 -13.00 5.29 -24.57
C SER A 272 -14.16 6.22 -24.20
N GLU A 273 -14.39 7.26 -25.05
CA GLU A 273 -15.54 8.15 -24.91
C GLU A 273 -16.88 7.41 -25.00
N GLU A 274 -16.99 6.44 -25.92
CA GLU A 274 -18.17 5.60 -26.08
C GLU A 274 -18.47 4.81 -24.81
N MET A 275 -17.43 4.20 -24.20
CA MET A 275 -17.53 3.49 -22.94
C MET A 275 -18.02 4.41 -21.82
N LEU A 276 -17.44 5.60 -21.68
CA LEU A 276 -17.87 6.59 -20.69
C LEU A 276 -19.33 6.98 -20.83
N LYS A 277 -19.78 7.25 -22.08
CA LYS A 277 -21.17 7.61 -22.36
C LYS A 277 -22.16 6.49 -22.04
N SER A 278 -21.70 5.23 -22.14
CA SER A 278 -22.53 4.05 -21.87
C SER A 278 -22.69 3.72 -20.39
N MET A 279 -21.84 4.30 -19.51
CA MET A 279 -21.94 4.09 -18.06
C MET A 279 -23.24 4.68 -17.48
N GLY A 280 -23.65 4.16 -16.34
CA GLY A 280 -24.80 4.64 -15.59
C GLY A 280 -24.68 6.11 -15.15
N LYS A 281 -25.71 6.64 -14.51
CA LYS A 281 -25.74 8.00 -13.97
C LYS A 281 -24.75 8.13 -12.80
N ASP A 282 -24.12 9.32 -12.66
CA ASP A 282 -23.13 9.63 -11.62
C ASP A 282 -22.06 8.51 -11.51
N PRO A 283 -21.30 8.21 -12.60
CA PRO A 283 -20.34 7.13 -12.59
C PRO A 283 -19.13 7.46 -11.72
N ILE A 284 -18.54 6.42 -11.15
CA ILE A 284 -17.31 6.49 -10.35
C ILE A 284 -16.20 5.85 -11.17
N ILE A 285 -15.11 6.58 -11.42
CA ILE A 285 -14.02 6.18 -12.31
C ILE A 285 -12.69 6.27 -11.56
N PHE A 286 -12.10 5.12 -11.27
CA PHE A 286 -10.76 5.00 -10.73
C PHE A 286 -9.83 4.57 -11.86
N ALA A 287 -9.08 5.51 -12.44
CA ALA A 287 -8.12 5.28 -13.51
C ALA A 287 -6.71 5.28 -12.93
N LEU A 288 -6.22 4.10 -12.56
CA LEU A 288 -5.07 3.93 -11.68
C LEU A 288 -3.81 3.41 -12.39
N ALA A 289 -3.85 3.21 -13.71
CA ALA A 289 -2.66 2.82 -14.47
C ALA A 289 -1.55 3.88 -14.34
N ASN A 290 -0.31 3.43 -14.23
CA ASN A 290 0.88 4.26 -14.09
C ASN A 290 1.87 4.00 -15.25
N PRO A 291 2.54 5.06 -15.79
CA PRO A 291 2.45 6.46 -15.38
C PRO A 291 1.21 7.19 -15.92
N ASP A 292 0.59 6.68 -16.97
CA ASP A 292 -0.57 7.29 -17.63
C ASP A 292 -1.84 6.51 -17.29
N PRO A 293 -2.95 7.20 -16.88
CA PRO A 293 -4.19 6.56 -16.51
C PRO A 293 -4.94 5.97 -17.73
N GLU A 294 -5.91 5.11 -17.48
CA GLU A 294 -6.82 4.53 -18.48
C GLU A 294 -7.60 5.56 -19.25
N ILE A 295 -7.74 6.77 -18.71
CA ILE A 295 -8.32 7.96 -19.33
C ILE A 295 -7.85 9.21 -18.58
N SER A 296 -7.59 10.31 -19.29
CA SER A 296 -7.25 11.55 -18.60
C SER A 296 -8.46 12.13 -17.84
N PRO A 297 -8.27 12.64 -16.62
CA PRO A 297 -9.34 13.24 -15.84
C PRO A 297 -10.06 14.40 -16.54
N GLU A 298 -9.32 15.24 -17.26
CA GLU A 298 -9.89 16.37 -18.01
C GLU A 298 -10.83 15.88 -19.11
N PHE A 299 -10.39 14.88 -19.87
CA PHE A 299 -11.22 14.31 -20.94
C PHE A 299 -12.45 13.61 -20.35
N ALA A 300 -12.27 12.80 -19.31
CA ALA A 300 -13.38 12.14 -18.65
C ALA A 300 -14.42 13.14 -18.11
N LYS A 301 -13.98 14.24 -17.47
CA LYS A 301 -14.88 15.32 -16.99
C LYS A 301 -15.57 16.08 -18.12
N SER A 302 -14.92 16.26 -19.27
CA SER A 302 -15.54 16.92 -20.43
C SER A 302 -16.69 16.10 -21.02
N VAL A 303 -16.59 14.76 -20.98
CA VAL A 303 -17.61 13.82 -21.46
C VAL A 303 -18.68 13.56 -20.41
N ARG A 304 -18.29 13.41 -19.14
CA ARG A 304 -19.15 13.08 -17.98
C ARG A 304 -18.88 14.03 -16.82
N PRO A 305 -19.46 15.26 -16.86
CA PRO A 305 -19.30 16.24 -15.76
C PRO A 305 -19.84 15.74 -14.42
N ASP A 306 -20.76 14.76 -14.45
CA ASP A 306 -21.34 14.08 -13.29
C ASP A 306 -20.43 12.99 -12.69
N ALA A 307 -19.30 12.65 -13.30
CA ALA A 307 -18.40 11.62 -12.81
C ALA A 307 -17.62 12.03 -11.55
N ILE A 308 -17.35 11.07 -10.65
CA ILE A 308 -16.29 11.17 -9.66
C ILE A 308 -15.06 10.47 -10.24
N ILE A 309 -13.92 11.16 -10.29
CA ILE A 309 -12.70 10.62 -10.89
C ILE A 309 -11.59 10.58 -9.85
N ALA A 310 -10.86 9.47 -9.81
CA ALA A 310 -9.67 9.25 -8.99
C ALA A 310 -8.55 8.66 -9.86
N THR A 311 -7.29 9.03 -9.55
CA THR A 311 -6.10 8.53 -10.26
C THR A 311 -4.97 8.21 -9.29
N GLY A 312 -3.93 7.50 -9.77
CA GLY A 312 -2.68 7.30 -9.00
C GLY A 312 -1.78 8.55 -8.96
N ARG A 313 -2.01 9.55 -9.80
CA ARG A 313 -1.14 10.71 -9.98
C ARG A 313 -1.35 11.77 -8.91
N SER A 314 -0.24 12.37 -8.45
CA SER A 314 -0.24 13.42 -7.41
C SER A 314 -0.69 14.80 -7.89
N ASP A 315 -0.71 15.04 -9.20
CA ASP A 315 -1.11 16.31 -9.81
C ASP A 315 -2.63 16.47 -9.96
N TYR A 316 -3.40 15.40 -9.67
CA TYR A 316 -4.85 15.40 -9.72
C TYR A 316 -5.51 15.34 -8.32
N ASN A 317 -6.80 15.67 -8.29
CA ASN A 317 -7.64 15.44 -7.12
C ASN A 317 -7.89 13.94 -6.92
N ASN A 318 -8.29 13.54 -5.70
CA ASN A 318 -8.59 12.15 -5.39
C ASN A 318 -7.42 11.19 -5.72
N GLN A 319 -6.20 11.57 -5.34
CA GLN A 319 -5.04 10.71 -5.53
C GLN A 319 -5.18 9.42 -4.73
N VAL A 320 -5.20 8.27 -5.41
CA VAL A 320 -5.14 6.95 -4.82
C VAL A 320 -3.68 6.53 -4.73
N ASN A 321 -3.14 6.50 -3.51
CA ASN A 321 -1.73 6.19 -3.28
C ASN A 321 -1.59 5.26 -2.07
N ASN A 322 -0.89 4.14 -2.23
CA ASN A 322 -0.68 3.12 -1.20
C ASN A 322 -0.06 3.67 0.09
N VAL A 323 0.67 4.80 0.02
CA VAL A 323 1.27 5.45 1.19
C VAL A 323 0.25 5.90 2.25
N MET A 324 -1.01 6.01 1.89
CA MET A 324 -2.09 6.25 2.86
C MET A 324 -2.50 5.00 3.65
N GLY A 325 -2.03 3.82 3.22
CA GLY A 325 -2.38 2.52 3.81
C GLY A 325 -1.20 1.85 4.52
N PHE A 326 -0.23 1.36 3.73
CA PHE A 326 0.77 0.41 4.21
C PHE A 326 1.58 0.87 5.43
N PRO A 327 2.05 2.12 5.56
CA PRO A 327 2.89 2.49 6.70
C PRO A 327 2.11 2.39 8.02
N TYR A 328 0.85 2.82 7.99
CA TYR A 328 -0.01 2.84 9.15
C TYR A 328 -0.58 1.47 9.50
N ILE A 329 -0.79 0.62 8.48
CA ILE A 329 -1.15 -0.80 8.67
C ILE A 329 -0.02 -1.50 9.41
N PHE A 330 1.23 -1.37 8.92
CA PHE A 330 2.38 -1.96 9.59
C PHE A 330 2.61 -1.36 11.00
N ARG A 331 2.39 -0.04 11.18
CA ARG A 331 2.54 0.57 12.51
C ARG A 331 1.57 -0.05 13.52
N GLY A 332 0.27 -0.13 13.19
CA GLY A 332 -0.72 -0.77 14.06
C GLY A 332 -0.42 -2.25 14.32
N THR A 333 0.05 -2.97 13.29
CA THR A 333 0.42 -4.38 13.34
C THR A 333 1.63 -4.64 14.25
N LEU A 334 2.70 -3.85 14.09
CA LEU A 334 3.92 -3.97 14.89
C LEU A 334 3.69 -3.64 16.37
N ASP A 335 2.90 -2.61 16.68
CA ASP A 335 2.68 -2.15 18.05
C ASP A 335 1.92 -3.17 18.92
N VAL A 336 1.13 -4.04 18.31
CA VAL A 336 0.46 -5.16 18.98
C VAL A 336 1.15 -6.51 18.75
N HIS A 337 2.31 -6.52 18.10
CA HIS A 337 3.06 -7.72 17.73
C HIS A 337 2.18 -8.77 17.04
N ALA A 338 1.36 -8.36 16.07
CA ALA A 338 0.46 -9.27 15.39
C ALA A 338 1.22 -10.32 14.57
N THR A 339 0.61 -11.50 14.44
CA THR A 339 1.20 -12.63 13.69
C THR A 339 0.98 -12.53 12.19
N THR A 340 -0.03 -11.79 11.76
CA THR A 340 -0.42 -11.60 10.37
C THR A 340 -1.17 -10.29 10.19
N ILE A 341 -1.39 -9.87 8.94
CA ILE A 341 -2.31 -8.80 8.57
C ILE A 341 -3.50 -9.47 7.86
N ASN A 342 -4.61 -9.65 8.58
CA ASN A 342 -5.80 -10.32 8.07
C ASN A 342 -6.78 -9.34 7.39
N ASP A 343 -7.88 -9.86 6.86
CA ASP A 343 -8.88 -9.08 6.12
C ASP A 343 -9.59 -8.07 7.03
N GLU A 344 -9.85 -8.41 8.29
CA GLU A 344 -10.45 -7.50 9.28
C GLU A 344 -9.56 -6.26 9.50
N MET A 345 -8.25 -6.43 9.55
CA MET A 345 -7.29 -5.33 9.68
C MET A 345 -7.24 -4.46 8.42
N LYS A 346 -7.30 -5.07 7.22
CA LYS A 346 -7.33 -4.35 5.94
C LYS A 346 -8.61 -3.54 5.78
N ILE A 347 -9.75 -4.12 6.10
CA ILE A 347 -11.06 -3.44 6.08
C ILE A 347 -11.09 -2.30 7.11
N ALA A 348 -10.58 -2.52 8.32
CA ALA A 348 -10.50 -1.49 9.34
C ALA A 348 -9.61 -0.30 8.90
N ALA A 349 -8.54 -0.56 8.15
CA ALA A 349 -7.71 0.49 7.57
C ALA A 349 -8.49 1.29 6.50
N ALA A 350 -9.19 0.61 5.59
CA ALA A 350 -9.99 1.25 4.56
C ALA A 350 -11.10 2.13 5.16
N ASP A 351 -11.84 1.62 6.12
CA ASP A 351 -12.90 2.35 6.85
C ASP A 351 -12.35 3.57 7.60
N ALA A 352 -11.19 3.43 8.25
CA ALA A 352 -10.52 4.54 8.95
C ALA A 352 -10.07 5.65 7.99
N ILE A 353 -9.51 5.30 6.82
CA ILE A 353 -9.12 6.24 5.78
C ILE A 353 -10.37 6.96 5.22
N ALA A 354 -11.43 6.21 4.93
CA ALA A 354 -12.69 6.76 4.42
C ALA A 354 -13.31 7.76 5.41
N LYS A 355 -13.39 7.42 6.69
CA LYS A 355 -13.90 8.29 7.74
C LYS A 355 -13.07 9.55 7.90
N LEU A 356 -11.75 9.46 7.81
CA LEU A 356 -10.88 10.63 7.91
C LEU A 356 -11.15 11.67 6.81
N ALA A 357 -11.46 11.22 5.58
CA ALA A 357 -11.79 12.12 4.48
C ALA A 357 -13.06 12.95 4.76
N ARG A 358 -13.98 12.44 5.59
CA ARG A 358 -15.23 13.13 5.96
C ARG A 358 -15.03 14.19 7.04
N GLU A 359 -13.91 14.14 7.75
CA GLU A 359 -13.58 15.14 8.78
C GLU A 359 -13.09 16.45 8.16
N PRO A 360 -13.31 17.61 8.83
CA PRO A 360 -12.77 18.87 8.37
C PRO A 360 -11.26 18.82 8.15
N VAL A 361 -10.80 19.32 7.00
CA VAL A 361 -9.37 19.34 6.67
C VAL A 361 -8.68 20.50 7.40
N PRO A 362 -7.64 20.24 8.20
CA PRO A 362 -6.87 21.30 8.87
C PRO A 362 -6.24 22.29 7.87
N HIS A 363 -6.15 23.55 8.29
CA HIS A 363 -5.60 24.61 7.43
C HIS A 363 -4.15 24.33 7.00
N GLU A 364 -3.35 23.72 7.86
CA GLU A 364 -1.94 23.37 7.56
C GLU A 364 -1.85 22.42 6.36
N ILE A 365 -2.77 21.47 6.25
CA ILE A 365 -2.82 20.53 5.10
C ILE A 365 -3.18 21.30 3.83
N SER A 366 -4.21 22.15 3.90
CA SER A 366 -4.62 23.00 2.78
C SER A 366 -3.45 23.89 2.29
N ALA A 367 -2.71 24.50 3.22
CA ALA A 367 -1.54 25.32 2.92
C ALA A 367 -0.41 24.52 2.25
N ALA A 368 -0.14 23.29 2.69
CA ALA A 368 0.86 22.41 2.09
C ALA A 368 0.52 22.01 0.64
N TYR A 369 -0.75 22.09 0.25
CA TYR A 369 -1.23 21.84 -1.11
C TYR A 369 -1.59 23.15 -1.86
N GLY A 370 -0.82 24.22 -1.63
CA GLY A 370 -0.95 25.49 -2.35
C GLY A 370 -2.19 26.30 -2.00
N GLY A 371 -2.74 26.12 -0.79
CA GLY A 371 -3.96 26.81 -0.34
C GLY A 371 -5.25 26.29 -0.96
N ARG A 372 -5.21 25.10 -1.59
CA ARG A 372 -6.39 24.47 -2.18
C ARG A 372 -7.45 24.24 -1.11
N LYS A 373 -8.68 24.70 -1.34
CA LYS A 373 -9.81 24.39 -0.48
C LYS A 373 -10.18 22.92 -0.60
N MET A 374 -9.99 22.17 0.47
CA MET A 374 -10.28 20.73 0.54
C MET A 374 -11.47 20.51 1.48
N SER A 375 -12.47 19.81 1.01
CA SER A 375 -13.63 19.41 1.83
C SER A 375 -14.26 18.17 1.22
N TYR A 376 -14.77 17.28 2.05
CA TYR A 376 -15.47 16.08 1.61
C TYR A 376 -16.47 16.37 0.49
N GLY A 377 -16.37 15.62 -0.59
CA GLY A 377 -17.15 15.79 -1.81
C GLY A 377 -16.49 15.18 -3.03
N ARG A 378 -17.04 15.41 -4.23
CA ARG A 378 -16.61 14.78 -5.49
C ARG A 378 -15.11 14.97 -5.81
N GLU A 379 -14.49 16.03 -5.32
CA GLU A 379 -13.08 16.35 -5.54
C GLU A 379 -12.19 16.02 -4.32
N TYR A 380 -12.76 15.41 -3.26
CA TYR A 380 -12.05 14.98 -2.07
C TYR A 380 -12.77 13.79 -1.42
N ILE A 381 -12.59 12.61 -2.01
CA ILE A 381 -13.16 11.34 -1.52
C ILE A 381 -12.19 10.59 -0.61
N ILE A 382 -10.93 11.01 -0.55
CA ILE A 382 -9.85 10.34 0.16
C ILE A 382 -8.91 11.41 0.75
N PRO A 383 -8.27 11.18 1.92
CA PRO A 383 -7.29 12.11 2.48
C PRO A 383 -6.09 12.28 1.54
N THR A 384 -5.32 13.32 1.76
CA THR A 384 -4.04 13.48 1.06
C THR A 384 -2.93 12.66 1.72
N PRO A 385 -1.91 12.20 0.97
CA PRO A 385 -0.80 11.41 1.52
C PRO A 385 -0.07 12.05 2.70
N PHE A 386 0.03 13.39 2.73
CA PHE A 386 0.71 14.13 3.80
C PHE A 386 -0.20 14.54 4.96
N ASP A 387 -1.41 13.98 5.06
CA ASP A 387 -2.27 14.23 6.21
C ASP A 387 -1.69 13.60 7.49
N PRO A 388 -1.21 14.41 8.46
CA PRO A 388 -0.53 13.89 9.65
C PRO A 388 -1.47 13.13 10.60
N ARG A 389 -2.78 13.20 10.37
CA ARG A 389 -3.78 12.50 11.17
C ARG A 389 -3.83 11.01 10.85
N LEU A 390 -3.37 10.58 9.66
CA LEU A 390 -3.42 9.18 9.21
C LEU A 390 -2.82 8.21 10.24
N ILE A 391 -1.64 8.51 10.78
CA ILE A 391 -0.99 7.61 11.75
C ILE A 391 -1.83 7.38 13.01
N SER A 392 -2.49 8.42 13.51
CA SER A 392 -3.26 8.36 14.77
C SER A 392 -4.69 7.87 14.60
N ILE A 393 -5.14 7.66 13.36
CA ILE A 393 -6.49 7.19 13.03
C ILE A 393 -6.43 5.78 12.44
N VAL A 394 -5.58 5.55 11.43
CA VAL A 394 -5.48 4.25 10.75
C VAL A 394 -4.78 3.21 11.62
N SER A 395 -3.62 3.54 12.22
CA SER A 395 -2.88 2.56 13.04
C SER A 395 -3.67 2.04 14.23
N PRO A 396 -4.40 2.87 15.01
CA PRO A 396 -5.27 2.36 16.06
C PRO A 396 -6.44 1.50 15.56
N ALA A 397 -7.01 1.80 14.40
CA ALA A 397 -8.06 0.99 13.82
C ALA A 397 -7.55 -0.41 13.46
N VAL A 398 -6.39 -0.49 12.82
CA VAL A 398 -5.71 -1.74 12.48
C VAL A 398 -5.34 -2.54 13.74
N ALA A 399 -4.75 -1.87 14.75
CA ALA A 399 -4.37 -2.52 16.00
C ALA A 399 -5.59 -3.08 16.76
N LYS A 400 -6.72 -2.34 16.78
CA LYS A 400 -7.98 -2.83 17.36
C LYS A 400 -8.51 -4.06 16.63
N ALA A 401 -8.47 -4.03 15.28
CA ALA A 401 -8.90 -5.17 14.49
C ALA A 401 -8.01 -6.40 14.75
N ALA A 402 -6.69 -6.22 14.87
CA ALA A 402 -5.76 -7.29 15.22
C ALA A 402 -6.06 -7.92 16.60
N VAL A 403 -6.35 -7.08 17.60
CA VAL A 403 -6.74 -7.56 18.95
C VAL A 403 -8.07 -8.30 18.89
N THR A 404 -9.07 -7.72 18.23
CA THR A 404 -10.42 -8.29 18.14
C THR A 404 -10.45 -9.62 17.37
N SER A 405 -9.66 -9.75 16.31
CA SER A 405 -9.54 -10.98 15.52
C SER A 405 -8.59 -12.03 16.12
N GLY A 406 -7.94 -11.71 17.25
CA GLY A 406 -7.12 -12.66 18.00
C GLY A 406 -5.72 -12.90 17.44
N VAL A 407 -5.25 -12.07 16.50
CA VAL A 407 -3.91 -12.19 15.89
C VAL A 407 -2.84 -11.35 16.62
N ALA A 408 -3.24 -10.48 17.55
CA ALA A 408 -2.34 -9.67 18.35
C ALA A 408 -1.74 -10.49 19.51
N ARG A 409 -0.46 -10.23 19.84
CA ARG A 409 0.27 -10.82 20.99
C ARG A 409 0.41 -9.85 22.15
N LYS A 410 0.07 -8.58 21.93
CA LYS A 410 0.15 -7.50 22.91
C LYS A 410 -1.13 -6.68 22.87
N GLU A 411 -1.69 -6.37 24.03
CA GLU A 411 -2.87 -5.55 24.18
C GLU A 411 -2.50 -4.07 24.39
N ILE A 412 -3.35 -3.17 23.90
CA ILE A 412 -3.30 -1.74 24.17
C ILE A 412 -4.41 -1.41 25.16
N LYS A 413 -4.04 -0.88 26.33
CA LYS A 413 -4.98 -0.62 27.42
C LYS A 413 -5.76 0.68 27.21
N ASP A 414 -5.11 1.73 26.73
CA ASP A 414 -5.72 3.04 26.46
C ASP A 414 -5.50 3.43 25.00
N TRP A 415 -6.56 3.43 24.23
CA TRP A 415 -6.56 3.76 22.81
C TRP A 415 -6.37 5.24 22.52
N ASN A 416 -6.82 6.13 23.44
CA ASN A 416 -6.65 7.56 23.28
C ASN A 416 -5.20 7.97 23.56
N GLU A 417 -4.61 7.40 24.61
CA GLU A 417 -3.20 7.56 24.90
C GLU A 417 -2.34 7.03 23.75
N TYR A 418 -2.65 5.85 23.23
CA TYR A 418 -1.93 5.27 22.08
C TYR A 418 -1.98 6.18 20.85
N ALA A 419 -3.15 6.71 20.49
CA ALA A 419 -3.27 7.66 19.37
C ALA A 419 -2.46 8.94 19.59
N SER A 420 -2.40 9.44 20.83
CA SER A 420 -1.58 10.60 21.20
C SER A 420 -0.07 10.30 21.12
N GLN A 421 0.35 9.14 21.60
CA GLN A 421 1.75 8.67 21.49
C GLN A 421 2.20 8.55 20.03
N LEU A 422 1.34 8.07 19.13
CA LEU A 422 1.64 8.00 17.71
C LEU A 422 1.86 9.37 17.07
N LYS A 423 1.06 10.38 17.43
CA LYS A 423 1.28 11.77 16.98
C LYS A 423 2.62 12.32 17.44
N SER A 424 2.95 12.13 18.72
CA SER A 424 4.22 12.58 19.31
C SER A 424 5.41 11.87 18.69
N ARG A 425 5.29 10.57 18.45
CA ARG A 425 6.31 9.74 17.79
C ARG A 425 6.62 10.26 16.38
N LEU A 426 5.59 10.51 15.57
CA LEU A 426 5.79 11.05 14.22
C LEU A 426 6.43 12.43 14.23
N ALA A 427 6.00 13.33 15.12
CA ALA A 427 6.58 14.66 15.25
C ALA A 427 8.08 14.61 15.61
N SER A 428 8.46 13.72 16.54
CA SER A 428 9.87 13.49 16.91
C SER A 428 10.70 12.94 15.75
N ALA A 429 10.17 11.94 15.03
CA ALA A 429 10.84 11.36 13.87
C ALA A 429 11.08 12.40 12.77
N LEU A 430 10.10 13.26 12.48
CA LEU A 430 10.20 14.33 11.49
C LEU A 430 11.24 15.39 11.89
N SER A 431 11.31 15.77 13.17
CA SER A 431 12.33 16.66 13.67
C SER A 431 13.73 16.11 13.44
N THR A 432 13.95 14.83 13.72
CA THR A 432 15.22 14.13 13.48
C THR A 432 15.58 14.08 11.99
N LEU A 433 14.62 13.73 11.11
CA LEU A 433 14.86 13.68 9.67
C LEU A 433 15.25 15.06 9.11
N ASN A 434 14.58 16.13 9.56
CA ASN A 434 14.90 17.50 9.13
C ASN A 434 16.32 17.92 9.56
N LEU A 435 16.78 17.53 10.75
CA LEU A 435 18.14 17.79 11.20
C LEU A 435 19.17 17.06 10.36
N LEU A 436 18.90 15.80 9.97
CA LEU A 436 19.81 15.01 9.14
C LEU A 436 19.87 15.51 7.69
N SER A 437 18.77 16.01 7.15
CA SER A 437 18.70 16.53 5.79
C SER A 437 19.34 17.92 5.63
N SER A 438 19.58 18.63 6.73
CA SER A 438 20.22 19.96 6.74
C SER A 438 21.75 19.90 6.86
N GLN A 439 22.33 18.73 7.05
CA GLN A 439 23.77 18.44 7.05
C GLN A 439 24.24 17.92 5.68
#